data_7f984905de5c1cab91f4909f48aa45e0
#
_entry.id   7f984905de5c1cab91f4909f48aa45e0
#
_cell.length_a   1.000
_cell.length_b   1.000
_cell.length_c   1.000
_cell.angle_alpha   90.00
_cell.angle_beta   90.00
_cell.angle_gamma   90.00
#
_symmetry.space_group_name_H-M   'P 1'
#
loop_
_entity.id
_entity.type
_entity.pdbx_description
1 polymer ?
#
loop_
_entity_poly.entity_id
_entity_poly.type
_entity_poly.pdbx_seq_one_letter_code
_entity_poly.pdbx_strand_id
1 'polypeptide(L)'
;MSEKIALGLGDNTDYEIVWNSAVFENLIRRHDIRVAELATDKPIASERDLVISILGFLRAGSGGERHVAASAIVEDFARHFAMKITLGGTSVRAAIAMRKLGHTSALHLVTINEHVRRLIPQDSPYVCSNTVDSSFPHLIVQFDKGMRVCAGDIDICSSRANRIIYHDDTDNVIMRLNEGFGDLITGAKVFLVSGFNAMRDEQLLVDRLASVQRMLARLPADAQV
;
A
#
# COMPACT_ATOMS: atom_id res chain seq x y z
N MET A 1 -12.92 -8.05 -26.52
CA MET A 1 -13.17 -6.59 -26.67
C MET A 1 -12.19 -5.91 -25.75
N SER A 2 -11.45 -4.90 -26.24
CA SER A 2 -10.56 -4.12 -25.36
C SER A 2 -11.41 -3.25 -24.43
N GLU A 3 -11.01 -3.18 -23.15
CA GLU A 3 -11.67 -2.34 -22.17
C GLU A 3 -11.49 -0.87 -22.51
N LYS A 4 -12.55 -0.09 -22.31
CA LYS A 4 -12.52 1.36 -22.58
C LYS A 4 -11.77 2.14 -21.51
N ILE A 5 -11.55 1.55 -20.34
CA ILE A 5 -10.87 2.14 -19.19
C ILE A 5 -9.64 1.31 -18.88
N ALA A 6 -8.50 1.94 -18.82
CA ALA A 6 -7.24 1.35 -18.37
C ALA A 6 -6.76 2.06 -17.11
N LEU A 7 -6.32 1.30 -16.12
CA LEU A 7 -5.88 1.82 -14.84
C LEU A 7 -4.50 1.22 -14.51
N GLY A 8 -3.52 2.05 -14.47
CA GLY A 8 -2.14 1.71 -14.16
C GLY A 8 -1.60 2.69 -13.11
N LEU A 9 -0.57 2.37 -12.42
CA LEU A 9 0.29 1.20 -12.40
C LEU A 9 0.42 0.74 -10.96
N GLY A 10 0.79 -0.54 -10.76
CA GLY A 10 1.07 -1.06 -9.43
C GLY A 10 -0.17 -1.37 -8.59
N ASP A 11 0.05 -2.22 -7.63
CA ASP A 11 -0.91 -2.69 -6.63
C ASP A 11 -0.16 -3.14 -5.39
N ASN A 12 -0.86 -3.30 -4.29
CA ASN A 12 -0.34 -3.90 -3.07
C ASN A 12 -1.46 -4.56 -2.26
N THR A 13 -1.07 -5.39 -1.30
CA THR A 13 -1.97 -5.98 -0.31
C THR A 13 -1.90 -5.16 0.97
N ASP A 14 -3.03 -4.64 1.45
CA ASP A 14 -3.13 -3.88 2.69
C ASP A 14 -3.58 -4.80 3.85
N TYR A 15 -2.81 -4.84 4.92
CA TYR A 15 -3.16 -5.42 6.21
C TYR A 15 -3.71 -4.30 7.12
N GLU A 16 -5.01 -4.10 7.08
CA GLU A 16 -5.71 -3.08 7.88
C GLU A 16 -6.00 -3.67 9.27
N ILE A 17 -5.18 -3.35 10.27
CA ILE A 17 -5.38 -3.83 11.64
C ILE A 17 -6.52 -3.06 12.33
N VAL A 18 -7.26 -3.77 13.17
CA VAL A 18 -8.24 -3.17 14.08
C VAL A 18 -7.50 -2.72 15.34
N TRP A 19 -7.53 -1.41 15.62
CA TRP A 19 -6.87 -0.85 16.80
C TRP A 19 -7.31 -1.56 18.09
N ASN A 20 -6.32 -1.94 18.92
CA ASN A 20 -6.54 -2.54 20.22
C ASN A 20 -5.47 -2.05 21.21
N SER A 21 -5.85 -1.13 22.09
CA SER A 21 -4.93 -0.54 23.08
C SER A 21 -4.31 -1.58 24.00
N ALA A 22 -5.04 -2.62 24.39
CA ALA A 22 -4.51 -3.68 25.28
C ALA A 22 -3.38 -4.48 24.60
N VAL A 23 -3.45 -4.69 23.28
CA VAL A 23 -2.36 -5.33 22.53
C VAL A 23 -1.11 -4.44 22.54
N PHE A 24 -1.27 -3.13 22.28
CA PHE A 24 -0.15 -2.18 22.36
C PHE A 24 0.47 -2.14 23.76
N GLU A 25 -0.35 -2.11 24.81
CA GLU A 25 0.11 -2.13 26.20
C GLU A 25 0.92 -3.40 26.52
N ASN A 26 0.52 -4.55 25.99
CA ASN A 26 1.27 -5.80 26.14
C ASN A 26 2.61 -5.75 25.38
N LEU A 27 2.63 -5.20 24.16
CA LEU A 27 3.86 -5.02 23.37
C LEU A 27 4.82 -4.04 24.04
N ILE A 28 4.33 -2.95 24.64
CA ILE A 28 5.16 -2.02 25.44
C ILE A 28 5.85 -2.76 26.59
N ARG A 29 5.12 -3.57 27.36
CA ARG A 29 5.68 -4.34 28.47
C ARG A 29 6.66 -5.40 27.98
N ARG A 30 6.33 -6.13 26.89
CA ARG A 30 7.18 -7.17 26.30
C ARG A 30 8.54 -6.62 25.85
N HIS A 31 8.52 -5.45 25.23
CA HIS A 31 9.71 -4.83 24.65
C HIS A 31 10.38 -3.80 25.58
N ASP A 32 9.89 -3.61 26.81
CA ASP A 32 10.34 -2.60 27.78
C ASP A 32 10.50 -1.20 27.15
N ILE A 33 9.47 -0.74 26.44
CA ILE A 33 9.48 0.55 25.74
C ILE A 33 9.19 1.66 26.73
N ARG A 34 9.97 2.75 26.65
CA ARG A 34 9.85 3.94 27.51
C ARG A 34 9.34 5.14 26.70
N VAL A 35 8.64 6.06 27.38
CA VAL A 35 8.07 7.25 26.74
C VAL A 35 9.13 8.13 26.07
N ALA A 36 10.35 8.17 26.58
CA ALA A 36 11.46 8.93 26.01
C ALA A 36 11.95 8.38 24.65
N GLU A 37 11.63 7.13 24.33
CA GLU A 37 12.06 6.47 23.09
C GLU A 37 11.12 6.73 21.92
N LEU A 38 9.87 7.16 22.20
CA LEU A 38 8.84 7.35 21.17
C LEU A 38 9.26 8.38 20.13
N ALA A 39 9.30 7.98 18.88
CA ALA A 39 9.76 8.78 17.75
C ALA A 39 9.05 8.36 16.46
N THR A 40 8.92 9.28 15.51
CA THR A 40 8.27 9.02 14.21
C THR A 40 9.26 8.81 13.06
N ASP A 41 10.53 9.09 13.26
CA ASP A 41 11.56 9.24 12.22
C ASP A 41 12.72 8.22 12.29
N LYS A 42 12.79 7.43 13.36
CA LYS A 42 13.86 6.42 13.52
C LYS A 42 13.69 5.27 12.52
N PRO A 43 14.78 4.63 12.08
CA PRO A 43 14.75 3.40 11.30
C PRO A 43 13.93 2.32 12.00
N ILE A 44 13.25 1.48 11.22
CA ILE A 44 12.40 0.40 11.72
C ILE A 44 12.97 -0.93 11.24
N ALA A 45 13.76 -1.58 12.11
CA ALA A 45 14.44 -2.84 11.82
C ALA A 45 13.93 -4.01 12.68
N SER A 46 12.95 -3.76 13.55
CA SER A 46 12.38 -4.76 14.46
C SER A 46 10.91 -4.43 14.78
N GLU A 47 10.17 -5.41 15.33
CA GLU A 47 8.83 -5.18 15.88
C GLU A 47 8.84 -4.09 16.96
N ARG A 48 9.89 -4.07 17.80
CA ARG A 48 10.06 -3.04 18.83
C ARG A 48 10.10 -1.63 18.22
N ASP A 49 10.89 -1.43 17.18
CA ASP A 49 11.01 -0.14 16.51
C ASP A 49 9.69 0.28 15.86
N LEU A 50 8.96 -0.70 15.29
CA LEU A 50 7.63 -0.46 14.72
C LEU A 50 6.64 0.03 15.78
N VAL A 51 6.60 -0.60 16.97
CA VAL A 51 5.76 -0.16 18.09
C VAL A 51 6.14 1.24 18.55
N ILE A 52 7.44 1.54 18.70
CA ILE A 52 7.96 2.88 19.05
C ILE A 52 7.45 3.92 18.06
N SER A 53 7.53 3.62 16.76
CA SER A 53 7.08 4.52 15.70
C SER A 53 5.57 4.76 15.75
N ILE A 54 4.75 3.70 15.87
CA ILE A 54 3.29 3.81 15.96
C ILE A 54 2.87 4.68 17.15
N LEU A 55 3.45 4.43 18.32
CA LEU A 55 3.16 5.21 19.51
C LEU A 55 3.66 6.65 19.42
N GLY A 56 4.78 6.88 18.71
CA GLY A 56 5.27 8.22 18.37
C GLY A 56 4.26 9.02 17.57
N PHE A 57 3.69 8.40 16.53
CA PHE A 57 2.62 9.01 15.71
C PHE A 57 1.33 9.22 16.51
N LEU A 58 0.93 8.26 17.35
CA LEU A 58 -0.23 8.40 18.22
C LEU A 58 -0.06 9.62 19.16
N ARG A 59 1.11 9.75 19.80
CA ARG A 59 1.44 10.88 20.69
C ARG A 59 1.42 12.21 19.93
N ALA A 60 1.95 12.24 18.71
CA ALA A 60 1.97 13.44 17.88
C ALA A 60 0.59 13.81 17.29
N GLY A 61 -0.36 12.88 17.28
CA GLY A 61 -1.63 13.03 16.58
C GLY A 61 -1.46 13.23 15.07
N SER A 62 -0.42 12.63 14.49
CA SER A 62 -0.07 12.74 13.07
C SER A 62 -0.08 11.38 12.40
N GLY A 63 -0.05 11.37 11.07
CA GLY A 63 0.07 10.18 10.26
C GLY A 63 1.25 10.29 9.29
N GLY A 64 1.47 9.24 8.53
CA GLY A 64 2.55 9.22 7.55
C GLY A 64 2.73 7.86 6.91
N GLU A 65 3.75 7.77 6.08
CA GLU A 65 4.19 6.54 5.43
C GLU A 65 5.65 6.29 5.80
N ARG A 66 5.96 5.06 6.21
CA ARG A 66 7.26 4.68 6.72
C ARG A 66 7.72 3.37 6.11
N HIS A 67 8.99 3.34 5.76
CA HIS A 67 9.65 2.14 5.31
C HIS A 67 10.11 1.28 6.50
N VAL A 68 9.96 -0.04 6.39
CA VAL A 68 10.51 -1.04 7.32
C VAL A 68 11.64 -1.81 6.64
N ALA A 69 12.54 -2.37 7.44
CA ALA A 69 13.71 -3.08 6.90
C ALA A 69 13.36 -4.42 6.24
N ALA A 70 12.22 -5.02 6.58
CA ALA A 70 11.75 -6.27 5.99
C ALA A 70 10.25 -6.45 6.19
N SER A 71 9.57 -7.04 5.20
CA SER A 71 8.11 -7.32 5.24
C SER A 71 7.71 -8.23 6.40
N ALA A 72 8.60 -9.14 6.84
CA ALA A 72 8.34 -9.99 8.00
C ALA A 72 8.00 -9.21 9.27
N ILE A 73 8.57 -7.99 9.46
CA ILE A 73 8.25 -7.13 10.60
C ILE A 73 6.77 -6.74 10.58
N VAL A 74 6.25 -6.40 9.40
CA VAL A 74 4.86 -6.04 9.18
C VAL A 74 3.94 -7.24 9.38
N GLU A 75 4.31 -8.39 8.82
CA GLU A 75 3.51 -9.61 8.89
C GLU A 75 3.41 -10.13 10.33
N ASP A 76 4.52 -10.21 11.04
CA ASP A 76 4.56 -10.70 12.42
C ASP A 76 3.80 -9.77 13.35
N PHE A 77 3.97 -8.46 13.20
CA PHE A 77 3.22 -7.47 13.98
C PHE A 77 1.70 -7.56 13.73
N ALA A 78 1.27 -7.68 12.48
CA ALA A 78 -0.14 -7.75 12.13
C ALA A 78 -0.85 -8.94 12.77
N ARG A 79 -0.16 -10.06 13.00
CA ARG A 79 -0.71 -11.28 13.64
C ARG A 79 -1.16 -11.07 15.09
N HIS A 80 -0.72 -10.00 15.76
CA HIS A 80 -1.21 -9.67 17.11
C HIS A 80 -2.62 -9.09 17.11
N PHE A 81 -3.15 -8.71 15.96
CA PHE A 81 -4.42 -7.99 15.84
C PHE A 81 -5.45 -8.73 14.99
N ALA A 82 -6.70 -8.46 15.23
CA ALA A 82 -7.70 -8.69 14.20
C ALA A 82 -7.40 -7.76 13.02
N MET A 83 -7.41 -8.29 11.79
CA MET A 83 -7.10 -7.51 10.61
C MET A 83 -8.03 -7.84 9.46
N LYS A 84 -8.20 -6.86 8.56
CA LYS A 84 -8.86 -7.01 7.29
C LYS A 84 -7.80 -6.92 6.19
N ILE A 85 -7.81 -7.88 5.27
CA ILE A 85 -6.93 -7.85 4.10
C ILE A 85 -7.70 -7.24 2.94
N THR A 86 -7.16 -6.17 2.36
CA THR A 86 -7.73 -5.47 1.21
C THR A 86 -6.67 -5.25 0.14
N LEU A 87 -7.08 -4.84 -1.05
CA LEU A 87 -6.16 -4.41 -2.09
C LEU A 87 -5.91 -2.92 -2.00
N GLY A 88 -4.65 -2.54 -2.04
CA GLY A 88 -4.16 -1.19 -2.20
C GLY A 88 -3.72 -0.89 -3.64
N GLY A 89 -3.12 0.28 -3.81
CA GLY A 89 -2.77 0.84 -5.12
C GLY A 89 -3.92 1.63 -5.73
N THR A 90 -3.61 2.82 -6.24
CA THR A 90 -4.61 3.76 -6.77
C THR A 90 -5.40 3.14 -7.93
N SER A 91 -4.72 2.44 -8.84
CA SER A 91 -5.31 1.77 -10.00
C SER A 91 -6.31 0.69 -9.60
N VAL A 92 -5.96 -0.18 -8.67
CA VAL A 92 -6.83 -1.28 -8.24
C VAL A 92 -8.02 -0.76 -7.44
N ARG A 93 -7.80 0.21 -6.55
CA ARG A 93 -8.92 0.85 -5.83
C ARG A 93 -9.87 1.59 -6.79
N ALA A 94 -9.34 2.23 -7.83
CA ALA A 94 -10.15 2.82 -8.89
C ALA A 94 -10.95 1.75 -9.65
N ALA A 95 -10.35 0.60 -10.01
CA ALA A 95 -11.05 -0.50 -10.67
C ALA A 95 -12.21 -1.04 -9.83
N ILE A 96 -11.99 -1.24 -8.52
CA ILE A 96 -13.05 -1.67 -7.59
C ILE A 96 -14.18 -0.63 -7.54
N ALA A 97 -13.85 0.66 -7.54
CA ALA A 97 -14.87 1.72 -7.56
C ALA A 97 -15.62 1.77 -8.90
N MET A 98 -14.92 1.69 -10.03
CA MET A 98 -15.54 1.64 -11.37
C MET A 98 -16.44 0.43 -11.54
N ARG A 99 -16.03 -0.72 -10.99
CA ARG A 99 -16.88 -1.93 -11.02
C ARG A 99 -18.21 -1.75 -10.31
N LYS A 100 -18.23 -1.01 -9.18
CA LYS A 100 -19.48 -0.66 -8.47
C LYS A 100 -20.39 0.26 -9.30
N LEU A 101 -19.82 1.00 -10.25
CA LEU A 101 -20.55 1.84 -11.19
C LEU A 101 -20.94 1.11 -12.50
N GLY A 102 -20.66 -0.20 -12.59
CA GLY A 102 -21.01 -1.02 -13.74
C GLY A 102 -19.97 -1.02 -14.87
N HIS A 103 -18.76 -0.53 -14.62
CA HIS A 103 -17.67 -0.50 -15.60
C HIS A 103 -16.56 -1.49 -15.22
N THR A 104 -16.01 -2.19 -16.21
CA THR A 104 -14.79 -2.98 -16.09
C THR A 104 -13.59 -2.15 -16.53
N SER A 105 -12.40 -2.53 -16.07
CA SER A 105 -11.16 -1.80 -16.36
C SER A 105 -10.01 -2.78 -16.58
N ALA A 106 -9.16 -2.51 -17.56
CA ALA A 106 -7.90 -3.21 -17.73
C ALA A 106 -6.87 -2.72 -16.69
N LEU A 107 -6.11 -3.63 -16.10
CA LEU A 107 -5.19 -3.33 -15.01
C LEU A 107 -3.76 -3.75 -15.34
N HIS A 108 -2.80 -2.95 -14.87
CA HIS A 108 -1.41 -3.36 -14.72
C HIS A 108 -1.08 -3.55 -13.24
N LEU A 109 -0.58 -4.73 -12.88
CA LEU A 109 -0.17 -5.11 -11.54
C LEU A 109 1.34 -5.33 -11.49
N VAL A 110 1.91 -5.14 -10.32
CA VAL A 110 3.32 -5.48 -10.02
C VAL A 110 3.44 -6.58 -8.98
N THR A 111 2.41 -6.76 -8.15
CA THR A 111 2.31 -7.81 -7.14
C THR A 111 1.23 -8.82 -7.51
N ILE A 112 1.52 -10.10 -7.38
CA ILE A 112 0.54 -11.18 -7.53
C ILE A 112 0.70 -12.18 -6.38
N ASN A 113 -0.41 -12.52 -5.73
CA ASN A 113 -0.49 -13.54 -4.69
C ASN A 113 -1.94 -14.01 -4.54
N GLU A 114 -2.21 -14.92 -3.59
CA GLU A 114 -3.55 -15.45 -3.36
C GLU A 114 -4.58 -14.35 -3.01
N HIS A 115 -4.16 -13.33 -2.24
CA HIS A 115 -5.06 -12.23 -1.86
C HIS A 115 -5.42 -11.36 -3.05
N VAL A 116 -4.44 -11.05 -3.91
CA VAL A 116 -4.69 -10.30 -5.15
C VAL A 116 -5.67 -11.07 -6.03
N ARG A 117 -5.42 -12.36 -6.30
CA ARG A 117 -6.30 -13.18 -7.14
C ARG A 117 -7.72 -13.28 -6.59
N ARG A 118 -7.88 -13.34 -5.26
CA ARG A 118 -9.18 -13.44 -4.59
C ARG A 118 -9.97 -12.14 -4.58
N LEU A 119 -9.27 -11.00 -4.44
CA LEU A 119 -9.90 -9.71 -4.16
C LEU A 119 -10.03 -8.81 -5.39
N ILE A 120 -9.26 -9.07 -6.46
CA ILE A 120 -9.37 -8.32 -7.70
C ILE A 120 -10.74 -8.57 -8.36
N PRO A 121 -11.36 -7.58 -8.99
CA PRO A 121 -12.58 -7.82 -9.76
C PRO A 121 -12.34 -8.88 -10.84
N GLN A 122 -13.08 -10.00 -10.77
CA GLN A 122 -12.84 -11.21 -11.57
C GLN A 122 -13.05 -11.01 -13.08
N ASP A 123 -13.81 -9.99 -13.46
CA ASP A 123 -14.08 -9.60 -14.83
C ASP A 123 -13.17 -8.48 -15.37
N SER A 124 -12.23 -7.99 -14.56
CA SER A 124 -11.22 -7.03 -15.01
C SER A 124 -10.02 -7.76 -15.62
N PRO A 125 -9.72 -7.56 -16.91
CA PRO A 125 -8.51 -8.11 -17.50
C PRO A 125 -7.28 -7.44 -16.90
N TYR A 126 -6.23 -8.21 -16.64
CA TYR A 126 -4.99 -7.65 -16.12
C TYR A 126 -3.76 -8.36 -16.68
N VAL A 127 -2.65 -7.65 -16.63
CA VAL A 127 -1.31 -8.21 -16.73
C VAL A 127 -0.52 -7.89 -15.46
N CYS A 128 0.35 -8.79 -15.06
CA CYS A 128 1.25 -8.57 -13.94
C CYS A 128 2.70 -8.64 -14.41
N SER A 129 3.56 -7.76 -13.90
CA SER A 129 4.99 -7.80 -14.22
C SER A 129 5.71 -8.93 -13.49
N ASN A 130 5.21 -9.38 -12.35
CA ASN A 130 5.75 -10.54 -11.67
C ASN A 130 5.10 -11.83 -12.17
N THR A 131 5.92 -12.86 -12.39
CA THR A 131 5.50 -14.20 -12.81
C THR A 131 5.47 -15.18 -11.63
N VAL A 132 6.01 -14.79 -10.49
CA VAL A 132 6.08 -15.55 -9.24
C VAL A 132 5.37 -14.78 -8.16
N ASP A 133 4.68 -15.47 -7.27
CA ASP A 133 3.99 -14.86 -6.14
C ASP A 133 4.96 -14.08 -5.28
N SER A 134 4.60 -12.83 -4.98
CA SER A 134 5.32 -11.94 -4.08
C SER A 134 4.38 -11.40 -3.00
N SER A 135 4.93 -11.12 -1.83
CA SER A 135 4.17 -10.56 -0.72
C SER A 135 4.99 -9.45 -0.06
N PHE A 136 4.57 -8.23 -0.30
CA PHE A 136 5.09 -7.03 0.38
C PHE A 136 3.89 -6.27 0.94
N PRO A 137 3.24 -6.78 2.02
CA PRO A 137 2.04 -6.15 2.54
C PRO A 137 2.33 -4.79 3.13
N HIS A 138 1.38 -3.88 2.93
CA HIS A 138 1.35 -2.61 3.64
C HIS A 138 0.57 -2.79 4.94
N LEU A 139 1.18 -2.50 6.08
CA LEU A 139 0.48 -2.42 7.35
C LEU A 139 -0.22 -1.07 7.45
N ILE A 140 -1.53 -1.11 7.58
CA ILE A 140 -2.35 0.09 7.78
C ILE A 140 -2.78 0.15 9.25
N VAL A 141 -2.24 1.15 9.96
CA VAL A 141 -2.61 1.45 11.34
C VAL A 141 -3.46 2.71 11.36
N GLN A 142 -4.71 2.57 11.78
CA GLN A 142 -5.62 3.70 11.92
C GLN A 142 -6.00 3.87 13.38
N PHE A 143 -6.04 5.11 13.83
CA PHE A 143 -6.49 5.46 15.17
C PHE A 143 -7.38 6.71 15.13
N ASP A 144 -8.38 6.73 16.01
CA ASP A 144 -9.29 7.84 16.17
C ASP A 144 -8.77 8.83 17.21
N LYS A 145 -9.34 10.03 17.21
CA LYS A 145 -9.14 10.99 18.29
C LYS A 145 -9.62 10.37 19.61
N GLY A 146 -8.82 10.50 20.67
CA GLY A 146 -9.12 9.96 21.98
C GLY A 146 -8.66 8.53 22.23
N MET A 147 -8.09 7.83 21.21
CA MET A 147 -7.44 6.55 21.44
C MET A 147 -6.28 6.70 22.41
N ARG A 148 -6.29 5.90 23.49
CA ARG A 148 -5.32 5.97 24.59
C ARG A 148 -4.59 4.65 24.75
N VAL A 149 -3.32 4.74 25.10
CA VAL A 149 -2.47 3.60 25.49
C VAL A 149 -1.76 3.97 26.79
N CYS A 150 -1.85 3.07 27.81
CA CYS A 150 -1.30 3.29 29.13
C CYS A 150 -0.53 2.06 29.63
N ALA A 151 0.79 2.12 29.65
CA ALA A 151 1.65 1.04 30.13
C ALA A 151 3.02 1.57 30.55
N GLY A 152 3.55 1.12 31.69
CA GLY A 152 4.82 1.58 32.23
C GLY A 152 4.78 3.09 32.54
N ASP A 153 5.72 3.84 31.93
CA ASP A 153 5.77 5.30 32.00
C ASP A 153 5.06 5.99 30.82
N ILE A 154 4.43 5.20 29.93
CA ILE A 154 3.69 5.69 28.78
C ILE A 154 2.24 5.89 29.17
N ASP A 155 1.72 7.11 29.01
CA ASP A 155 0.31 7.46 29.06
C ASP A 155 0.07 8.49 27.95
N ILE A 156 -0.40 8.02 26.80
CA ILE A 156 -0.59 8.85 25.62
C ILE A 156 -2.00 8.70 25.08
N CYS A 157 -2.53 9.81 24.56
CA CYS A 157 -3.86 9.88 23.97
C CYS A 157 -3.76 10.64 22.64
N SER A 158 -4.34 10.10 21.59
CA SER A 158 -4.35 10.79 20.30
C SER A 158 -5.22 12.04 20.33
N SER A 159 -4.64 13.16 19.90
CA SER A 159 -5.35 14.43 19.74
C SER A 159 -6.22 14.49 18.48
N ARG A 160 -5.96 13.65 17.48
CA ARG A 160 -6.63 13.61 16.17
C ARG A 160 -6.73 12.18 15.66
N ALA A 161 -7.74 11.91 14.81
CA ALA A 161 -7.78 10.73 13.99
C ALA A 161 -6.69 10.79 12.91
N ASN A 162 -6.00 9.68 12.67
CA ASN A 162 -4.98 9.61 11.62
C ASN A 162 -4.71 8.17 11.16
N ARG A 163 -3.90 8.04 10.09
CA ARG A 163 -3.48 6.77 9.53
C ARG A 163 -1.99 6.77 9.26
N ILE A 164 -1.36 5.63 9.55
CA ILE A 164 0.04 5.38 9.25
C ILE A 164 0.12 4.16 8.35
N ILE A 165 1.03 4.20 7.38
CA ILE A 165 1.33 3.08 6.47
C ILE A 165 2.77 2.67 6.69
N TYR A 166 3.01 1.37 6.89
CA TYR A 166 4.35 0.76 6.98
C TYR A 166 4.50 -0.29 5.91
N HIS A 167 5.60 -0.26 5.18
CA HIS A 167 5.87 -1.21 4.11
C HIS A 167 7.36 -1.38 3.80
N ASP A 168 7.66 -2.50 3.13
CA ASP A 168 8.91 -2.79 2.43
C ASP A 168 8.53 -3.27 1.01
N ASP A 169 7.94 -2.37 0.23
CA ASP A 169 7.31 -2.72 -1.05
C ASP A 169 8.30 -2.59 -2.21
N THR A 170 9.13 -3.60 -2.37
CA THR A 170 10.13 -3.67 -3.44
C THR A 170 9.49 -3.69 -4.83
N ASP A 171 8.32 -4.32 -5.00
CA ASP A 171 7.65 -4.41 -6.30
C ASP A 171 7.24 -3.04 -6.82
N ASN A 172 6.62 -2.21 -5.98
CA ASN A 172 6.24 -0.84 -6.36
C ASN A 172 7.45 0.12 -6.40
N VAL A 173 8.49 -0.11 -5.59
CA VAL A 173 9.74 0.68 -5.68
C VAL A 173 10.41 0.50 -7.04
N ILE A 174 10.45 -0.72 -7.57
CA ILE A 174 11.05 -1.02 -8.89
C ILE A 174 10.07 -0.72 -10.03
N MET A 175 8.79 -0.91 -9.84
CA MET A 175 7.71 -0.69 -10.79
C MET A 175 8.04 -1.25 -12.18
N ARG A 176 8.28 -2.55 -12.27
CA ARG A 176 8.46 -3.20 -13.58
C ARG A 176 7.18 -3.11 -14.39
N LEU A 177 7.29 -2.82 -15.67
CA LEU A 177 6.14 -2.75 -16.57
C LEU A 177 6.07 -4.03 -17.42
N ASN A 178 4.88 -4.61 -17.50
CA ASN A 178 4.61 -5.72 -18.42
C ASN A 178 4.23 -5.15 -19.80
N GLU A 179 4.98 -5.53 -20.83
CA GLU A 179 4.78 -5.02 -22.19
C GLU A 179 3.40 -5.39 -22.77
N GLY A 180 2.82 -6.50 -22.34
CA GLY A 180 1.47 -6.92 -22.72
C GLY A 180 0.37 -5.93 -22.28
N PHE A 181 0.67 -5.03 -21.34
CA PHE A 181 -0.28 -3.99 -20.96
C PHE A 181 -0.61 -3.05 -22.12
N GLY A 182 0.39 -2.74 -22.98
CA GLY A 182 0.14 -1.95 -24.19
C GLY A 182 -0.93 -2.54 -25.09
N ASP A 183 -1.01 -3.86 -25.18
CA ASP A 183 -2.03 -4.55 -25.99
C ASP A 183 -3.43 -4.49 -25.32
N LEU A 184 -3.47 -4.62 -23.99
CA LEU A 184 -4.72 -4.49 -23.23
C LEU A 184 -5.36 -3.11 -23.36
N ILE A 185 -4.55 -2.05 -23.45
CA ILE A 185 -5.05 -0.66 -23.47
C ILE A 185 -5.33 -0.11 -24.87
N THR A 186 -5.06 -0.83 -25.95
CA THR A 186 -5.14 -0.34 -27.34
C THR A 186 -6.51 0.31 -27.67
N GLY A 187 -7.60 -0.14 -27.06
CA GLY A 187 -8.95 0.43 -27.24
C GLY A 187 -9.40 1.37 -26.14
N ALA A 188 -8.53 1.67 -25.16
CA ALA A 188 -8.92 2.46 -24.01
C ALA A 188 -9.20 3.91 -24.40
N LYS A 189 -10.30 4.47 -23.88
CA LYS A 189 -10.67 5.88 -24.03
C LYS A 189 -10.24 6.71 -22.84
N VAL A 190 -9.96 6.06 -21.70
CA VAL A 190 -9.45 6.68 -20.49
C VAL A 190 -8.31 5.82 -19.97
N PHE A 191 -7.17 6.42 -19.69
CA PHE A 191 -6.03 5.76 -19.06
C PHE A 191 -5.56 6.53 -17.85
N LEU A 192 -5.76 6.00 -16.65
CA LEU A 192 -5.19 6.53 -15.42
C LEU A 192 -3.74 6.06 -15.27
N VAL A 193 -2.81 6.99 -15.25
CA VAL A 193 -1.39 6.76 -14.94
C VAL A 193 -1.13 7.14 -13.49
N SER A 194 -0.79 6.17 -12.64
CA SER A 194 -0.56 6.36 -11.21
C SER A 194 0.42 5.32 -10.66
N GLY A 195 0.71 5.34 -9.35
CA GLY A 195 1.48 4.30 -8.66
C GLY A 195 2.97 4.58 -8.51
N PHE A 196 3.47 5.73 -8.92
CA PHE A 196 4.90 6.07 -8.85
C PHE A 196 5.36 6.60 -7.48
N ASN A 197 4.46 6.75 -6.51
CA ASN A 197 4.77 7.35 -5.21
C ASN A 197 5.79 6.54 -4.37
N ALA A 198 5.92 5.24 -4.59
CA ALA A 198 6.90 4.40 -3.90
C ALA A 198 8.31 4.44 -4.53
N MET A 199 8.44 4.92 -5.77
CA MET A 199 9.72 4.97 -6.46
C MET A 199 10.63 6.05 -5.87
N ARG A 200 11.91 5.69 -5.64
CA ARG A 200 12.91 6.57 -5.01
C ARG A 200 14.09 6.90 -5.94
N ASP A 201 14.28 6.11 -6.97
CA ASP A 201 15.32 6.29 -7.96
C ASP A 201 14.79 7.13 -9.12
N GLU A 202 15.35 8.35 -9.29
CA GLU A 202 14.93 9.30 -10.30
C GLU A 202 15.16 8.77 -11.72
N GLN A 203 16.29 8.10 -11.98
CA GLN A 203 16.57 7.54 -13.31
C GLN A 203 15.58 6.43 -13.64
N LEU A 204 15.29 5.57 -12.67
CA LEU A 204 14.31 4.50 -12.84
C LEU A 204 12.91 5.09 -13.10
N LEU A 205 12.53 6.16 -12.42
CA LEU A 205 11.26 6.86 -12.67
C LEU A 205 11.19 7.39 -14.10
N VAL A 206 12.25 8.06 -14.56
CA VAL A 206 12.35 8.59 -15.95
C VAL A 206 12.20 7.45 -16.96
N ASP A 207 12.87 6.32 -16.74
CA ASP A 207 12.80 5.15 -17.64
C ASP A 207 11.38 4.56 -17.68
N ARG A 208 10.68 4.50 -16.53
CA ARG A 208 9.28 4.04 -16.46
C ARG A 208 8.32 5.00 -17.16
N LEU A 209 8.50 6.30 -16.96
CA LEU A 209 7.69 7.32 -17.66
C LEU A 209 7.89 7.25 -19.18
N ALA A 210 9.12 7.07 -19.65
CA ALA A 210 9.40 6.85 -21.07
C ALA A 210 8.72 5.58 -21.61
N SER A 211 8.66 4.52 -20.81
CA SER A 211 7.97 3.29 -21.18
C SER A 211 6.44 3.50 -21.25
N VAL A 212 5.87 4.21 -20.27
CA VAL A 212 4.45 4.60 -20.29
C VAL A 212 4.16 5.45 -21.53
N GLN A 213 5.01 6.42 -21.86
CA GLN A 213 4.83 7.26 -23.04
C GLN A 213 4.76 6.44 -24.34
N ARG A 214 5.59 5.38 -24.47
CA ARG A 214 5.49 4.45 -25.60
C ARG A 214 4.16 3.69 -25.64
N MET A 215 3.60 3.34 -24.48
CA MET A 215 2.29 2.70 -24.40
C MET A 215 1.18 3.68 -24.79
N LEU A 216 1.27 4.94 -24.37
CA LEU A 216 0.28 5.98 -24.74
C LEU A 216 0.16 6.15 -26.25
N ALA A 217 1.22 5.94 -27.02
CA ALA A 217 1.17 6.00 -28.47
C ALA A 217 0.26 4.92 -29.13
N ARG A 218 -0.15 3.91 -28.36
CA ARG A 218 -1.11 2.87 -28.82
C ARG A 218 -2.57 3.20 -28.53
N LEU A 219 -2.83 4.25 -27.77
CA LEU A 219 -4.18 4.69 -27.46
C LEU A 219 -4.85 5.37 -28.67
N PRO A 220 -6.19 5.33 -28.75
CA PRO A 220 -6.92 6.14 -29.70
C PRO A 220 -6.59 7.63 -29.56
N ALA A 221 -6.62 8.38 -30.68
CA ALA A 221 -6.26 9.80 -30.68
C ALA A 221 -7.17 10.67 -29.79
N ASP A 222 -8.36 10.20 -29.47
CA ASP A 222 -9.36 10.86 -28.60
C ASP A 222 -9.34 10.31 -27.16
N ALA A 223 -8.35 9.49 -26.81
CA ALA A 223 -8.20 9.00 -25.44
C ALA A 223 -7.74 10.10 -24.48
N GLN A 224 -8.23 10.03 -23.24
CA GLN A 224 -7.83 10.90 -22.15
C GLN A 224 -6.83 10.17 -21.22
N VAL A 225 -5.80 10.89 -20.77
CA VAL A 225 -4.77 10.39 -19.85
C VAL A 225 -4.69 11.29 -18.63
#